data_ebca3da445cbb213cb25dc71aadf5748
#
_entry.id   ebca3da445cbb213cb25dc71aadf5748
#
_cell.length_a   1.000
_cell.length_b   1.000
_cell.length_c   1.000
_cell.angle_alpha   90.00
_cell.angle_beta   90.00
_cell.angle_gamma   90.00
#
_symmetry.space_group_name_H-M   'P 1'
#
loop_
_entity.id
_entity.type
_entity.pdbx_description
1 polymer ?
#
loop_
_entity_poly.entity_id
_entity_poly.type
_entity_poly.pdbx_seq_one_letter_code
_entity_poly.pdbx_strand_id
1 'polypeptide(L)'
;MNREQIEFVALKSEGAGDFDGFLAAVDALLAQMGDVAAQHVLVDLRRATIPPLPEALLPRALEHLRRLGLGVKNKVAVVTDPGDGVRTDRADAAEAVAAHMLMHVRSFRDYAAALDWLAAAED
;
A
#
# COMPACT_ATOMS: atom_id res chain seq x y z
N MET A 1 16.70 9.21 -12.67
CA MET A 1 16.85 9.86 -11.35
C MET A 1 15.95 9.17 -10.35
N ASN A 2 16.52 8.80 -9.23
CA ASN A 2 15.74 8.12 -8.18
C ASN A 2 15.02 9.12 -7.31
N ARG A 3 13.84 8.73 -6.82
CA ARG A 3 13.18 9.48 -5.78
C ARG A 3 13.88 9.21 -4.46
N GLU A 4 14.21 10.28 -3.74
CA GLU A 4 15.00 10.15 -2.51
C GLU A 4 14.15 9.95 -1.26
N GLN A 5 12.89 10.36 -1.31
CA GLN A 5 12.03 10.30 -0.14
C GLN A 5 11.19 9.05 -0.11
N ILE A 6 11.20 8.39 1.03
CA ILE A 6 10.39 7.21 1.29
C ILE A 6 9.49 7.54 2.47
N GLU A 7 8.19 7.53 2.23
CA GLU A 7 7.23 7.79 3.28
C GLU A 7 6.72 6.47 3.85
N PHE A 8 6.73 6.38 5.18
CA PHE A 8 6.25 5.21 5.88
C PHE A 8 4.85 5.44 6.39
N VAL A 9 3.98 4.52 6.06
CA VAL A 9 2.59 4.60 6.46
C VAL A 9 2.24 3.34 7.23
N ALA A 10 1.94 3.49 8.50
CA ALA A 10 1.43 2.39 9.31
C ALA A 10 -0.07 2.60 9.48
N LEU A 11 -0.87 1.73 8.89
CA LEU A 11 -2.32 1.79 9.05
C LEU A 11 -2.70 1.14 10.36
N LYS A 12 -3.12 1.94 11.31
CA LYS A 12 -3.65 1.47 12.59
C LYS A 12 -5.14 1.75 12.61
N SER A 13 -5.90 0.77 13.02
CA SER A 13 -7.32 0.95 13.15
C SER A 13 -7.64 1.67 14.45
N GLU A 14 -8.32 2.79 14.34
CA GLU A 14 -8.93 3.45 15.48
C GLU A 14 -10.41 3.62 15.20
N GLY A 15 -11.08 2.55 14.80
CA GLY A 15 -12.49 2.69 14.56
C GLY A 15 -13.05 1.67 13.60
N ALA A 16 -13.82 2.12 12.62
CA ALA A 16 -14.54 1.25 11.73
C ALA A 16 -13.61 0.39 10.88
N GLY A 17 -13.75 -0.92 11.02
CA GLY A 17 -13.02 -1.87 10.22
C GLY A 17 -13.72 -2.18 8.90
N ASP A 18 -14.45 -1.21 8.35
CA ASP A 18 -15.16 -1.39 7.10
C ASP A 18 -14.42 -0.74 5.93
N PHE A 19 -14.96 -0.95 4.76
CA PHE A 19 -14.35 -0.45 3.52
C PHE A 19 -14.32 1.08 3.49
N ASP A 20 -15.38 1.73 3.92
CA ASP A 20 -15.45 3.19 3.95
C ASP A 20 -14.41 3.76 4.91
N GLY A 21 -14.23 3.11 6.05
CA GLY A 21 -13.20 3.49 7.01
C GLY A 21 -11.78 3.34 6.43
N PHE A 22 -11.56 2.30 5.64
CA PHE A 22 -10.30 2.11 4.95
C PHE A 22 -10.03 3.26 3.96
N LEU A 23 -11.02 3.59 3.13
CA LEU A 23 -10.88 4.68 2.16
C LEU A 23 -10.64 6.02 2.85
N ALA A 24 -11.36 6.29 3.93
CA ALA A 24 -11.18 7.52 4.70
C ALA A 24 -9.79 7.61 5.31
N ALA A 25 -9.25 6.49 5.81
CA ALA A 25 -7.90 6.46 6.37
C ALA A 25 -6.86 6.73 5.29
N VAL A 26 -7.03 6.18 4.11
CA VAL A 26 -6.14 6.42 2.98
C VAL A 26 -6.18 7.90 2.58
N ASP A 27 -7.38 8.48 2.46
CA ASP A 27 -7.53 9.88 2.08
C ASP A 27 -6.86 10.81 3.09
N ALA A 28 -7.07 10.55 4.39
CA ALA A 28 -6.47 11.36 5.44
C ALA A 28 -4.93 11.30 5.39
N LEU A 29 -4.40 10.12 5.12
CA LEU A 29 -2.97 9.91 5.02
C LEU A 29 -2.38 10.66 3.85
N LEU A 30 -3.01 10.57 2.68
CA LEU A 30 -2.53 11.24 1.48
C LEU A 30 -2.58 12.76 1.63
N ALA A 31 -3.57 13.27 2.36
CA ALA A 31 -3.65 14.69 2.64
C ALA A 31 -2.43 15.18 3.43
N GLN A 32 -1.85 14.33 4.26
CA GLN A 32 -0.66 14.66 5.03
C GLN A 32 0.63 14.56 4.22
N MET A 33 0.62 13.76 3.17
CA MET A 33 1.83 13.50 2.38
C MET A 33 2.10 14.55 1.31
N GLY A 34 1.11 15.33 0.93
CA GLY A 34 1.25 16.31 -0.13
C GLY A 34 1.30 15.66 -1.51
N ASP A 35 2.35 15.94 -2.30
CA ASP A 35 2.48 15.36 -3.64
C ASP A 35 2.90 13.89 -3.55
N VAL A 36 1.94 13.00 -3.64
CA VAL A 36 2.20 11.56 -3.51
C VAL A 36 2.99 11.00 -4.71
N ALA A 37 2.95 11.67 -5.86
CA ALA A 37 3.69 11.21 -7.03
C ALA A 37 5.19 11.46 -6.90
N ALA A 38 5.60 12.33 -5.99
CA ALA A 38 7.01 12.66 -5.79
C ALA A 38 7.73 11.68 -4.85
N GLN A 39 7.00 10.79 -4.20
CA GLN A 39 7.56 9.92 -3.17
C GLN A 39 7.15 8.47 -3.38
N HIS A 40 8.04 7.55 -3.05
CA HIS A 40 7.65 6.15 -2.93
C HIS A 40 7.03 5.92 -1.56
N VAL A 41 6.10 4.99 -1.48
CA VAL A 41 5.29 4.78 -0.28
C VAL A 41 5.48 3.37 0.24
N LEU A 42 5.74 3.24 1.53
CA LEU A 42 5.74 1.95 2.21
C LEU A 42 4.54 1.90 3.16
N VAL A 43 3.69 0.91 2.96
CA VAL A 43 2.55 0.66 3.83
C VAL A 43 2.90 -0.51 4.74
N ASP A 44 3.15 -0.21 6.00
CA ASP A 44 3.54 -1.23 6.97
C ASP A 44 2.31 -1.73 7.73
N LEU A 45 1.89 -2.95 7.41
CA LEU A 45 0.73 -3.58 8.02
C LEU A 45 1.08 -4.61 9.08
N ARG A 46 2.34 -4.71 9.48
CA ARG A 46 2.77 -5.73 10.46
C ARG A 46 2.07 -5.57 11.80
N ARG A 47 1.66 -4.36 12.15
CA ARG A 47 0.97 -4.08 13.41
C ARG A 47 -0.43 -3.52 13.18
N ALA A 48 -0.98 -3.74 11.99
CA ALA A 48 -2.30 -3.23 11.68
C ALA A 48 -3.37 -3.98 12.48
N THR A 49 -4.35 -3.25 12.96
CA THR A 49 -5.48 -3.81 13.68
C THR A 49 -6.76 -3.78 12.85
N ILE A 50 -6.73 -3.16 11.69
CA ILE A 50 -7.84 -3.16 10.76
C ILE A 50 -8.00 -4.56 10.18
N PRO A 51 -9.22 -5.12 10.15
CA PRO A 51 -9.42 -6.42 9.50
C PRO A 51 -8.99 -6.37 8.03
N PRO A 52 -8.44 -7.44 7.47
CA PRO A 52 -8.09 -7.47 6.05
C PRO A 52 -9.33 -7.22 5.21
N LEU A 53 -9.16 -6.50 4.10
CA LEU A 53 -10.26 -6.25 3.18
C LEU A 53 -10.74 -7.58 2.56
N PRO A 54 -12.06 -7.75 2.37
CA PRO A 54 -12.55 -8.86 1.57
C PRO A 54 -11.92 -8.82 0.18
N GLU A 55 -11.53 -9.97 -0.33
CA GLU A 55 -10.84 -10.05 -1.62
C GLU A 55 -11.65 -9.39 -2.73
N ALA A 56 -12.98 -9.52 -2.70
CA ALA A 56 -13.87 -8.94 -3.70
C ALA A 56 -13.79 -7.41 -3.75
N LEU A 57 -13.31 -6.76 -2.69
CA LEU A 57 -13.20 -5.30 -2.63
C LEU A 57 -11.84 -4.79 -3.09
N LEU A 58 -10.87 -5.67 -3.32
CA LEU A 58 -9.52 -5.24 -3.72
C LEU A 58 -9.51 -4.40 -5.00
N PRO A 59 -10.23 -4.75 -6.07
CA PRO A 59 -10.23 -3.91 -7.26
C PRO A 59 -10.74 -2.49 -6.98
N ARG A 60 -11.73 -2.35 -6.13
CA ARG A 60 -12.27 -1.04 -5.76
C ARG A 60 -11.25 -0.24 -4.95
N ALA A 61 -10.58 -0.89 -4.01
CA ALA A 61 -9.57 -0.24 -3.19
C ALA A 61 -8.43 0.27 -4.05
N LEU A 62 -7.94 -0.57 -4.96
CA LEU A 62 -6.84 -0.20 -5.84
C LEU A 62 -7.22 0.88 -6.85
N GLU A 63 -8.46 0.84 -7.36
CA GLU A 63 -8.95 1.90 -8.24
C GLU A 63 -8.98 3.24 -7.51
N HIS A 64 -9.37 3.24 -6.24
CA HIS A 64 -9.35 4.45 -5.43
C HIS A 64 -7.92 4.99 -5.29
N LEU A 65 -6.96 4.12 -4.99
CA LEU A 65 -5.55 4.51 -4.89
C LEU A 65 -5.03 5.05 -6.22
N ARG A 66 -5.39 4.40 -7.32
CA ARG A 66 -4.97 4.81 -8.65
C ARG A 66 -5.46 6.20 -9.00
N ARG A 67 -6.69 6.52 -8.66
CA ARG A 67 -7.27 7.84 -8.89
C ARG A 67 -6.52 8.93 -8.12
N LEU A 68 -5.97 8.58 -6.98
CA LEU A 68 -5.18 9.49 -6.16
C LEU A 68 -3.72 9.57 -6.60
N GLY A 69 -3.34 8.82 -7.62
CA GLY A 69 -1.98 8.83 -8.15
C GLY A 69 -1.03 7.82 -7.54
N LEU A 70 -1.48 7.04 -6.56
CA LEU A 70 -0.64 6.04 -5.92
C LEU A 70 -0.40 4.85 -6.84
N GLY A 71 0.86 4.42 -6.91
CA GLY A 71 1.25 3.27 -7.72
C GLY A 71 1.31 3.54 -9.21
N VAL A 72 0.99 4.76 -9.67
CA VAL A 72 1.04 5.12 -11.08
C VAL A 72 2.40 5.69 -11.44
N LYS A 73 2.86 6.70 -10.69
CA LYS A 73 4.14 7.36 -10.91
C LYS A 73 5.13 7.10 -9.79
N ASN A 74 4.76 6.30 -8.82
CA ASN A 74 5.62 5.93 -7.71
C ASN A 74 5.44 4.45 -7.41
N LYS A 75 6.29 3.94 -6.52
CA LYS A 75 6.21 2.57 -6.05
C LYS A 75 5.47 2.54 -4.72
N VAL A 76 4.63 1.54 -4.52
CA VAL A 76 3.96 1.29 -3.25
C VAL A 76 4.33 -0.11 -2.79
N ALA A 77 5.02 -0.18 -1.66
CA ALA A 77 5.38 -1.46 -1.03
C ALA A 77 4.43 -1.72 0.13
N VAL A 78 3.90 -2.93 0.22
CA VAL A 78 3.04 -3.35 1.32
C VAL A 78 3.76 -4.44 2.09
N VAL A 79 4.02 -4.20 3.38
CA VAL A 79 4.74 -5.15 4.22
C VAL A 79 3.77 -5.77 5.21
N THR A 80 3.75 -7.10 5.25
CA THR A 80 2.91 -7.86 6.17
C THR A 80 3.78 -8.79 7.02
N ASP A 81 3.23 -9.22 8.16
CA ASP A 81 3.89 -10.20 9.03
C ASP A 81 3.66 -11.60 8.44
N PRO A 82 4.73 -12.39 8.21
CA PRO A 82 4.57 -13.77 7.71
C PRO A 82 3.67 -14.63 8.60
N GLY A 83 3.57 -14.32 9.90
CA GLY A 83 2.69 -15.02 10.81
C GLY A 83 1.21 -14.73 10.62
N ASP A 84 0.89 -13.67 9.87
CA ASP A 84 -0.50 -13.30 9.57
C ASP A 84 -0.83 -13.72 8.14
N GLY A 85 -1.22 -14.98 7.97
CA GLY A 85 -1.46 -15.54 6.65
C GLY A 85 -2.58 -14.86 5.89
N VAL A 86 -3.62 -14.39 6.57
CA VAL A 86 -4.75 -13.74 5.92
C VAL A 86 -4.32 -12.40 5.31
N ARG A 87 -3.61 -11.57 6.08
CA ARG A 87 -3.13 -10.29 5.54
C ARG A 87 -2.11 -10.50 4.44
N THR A 88 -1.23 -11.47 4.59
CA THR A 88 -0.23 -11.80 3.58
C THR A 88 -0.89 -12.21 2.28
N ASP A 89 -1.89 -13.08 2.35
CA ASP A 89 -2.64 -13.50 1.16
C ASP A 89 -3.36 -12.32 0.50
N ARG A 90 -3.92 -11.43 1.31
CA ARG A 90 -4.60 -10.25 0.79
C ARG A 90 -3.63 -9.29 0.10
N ALA A 91 -2.44 -9.11 0.67
CA ALA A 91 -1.42 -8.25 0.07
C ALA A 91 -0.92 -8.85 -1.25
N ASP A 92 -0.74 -10.17 -1.31
CA ASP A 92 -0.34 -10.85 -2.54
C ASP A 92 -1.42 -10.71 -3.62
N ALA A 93 -2.69 -10.83 -3.22
CA ALA A 93 -3.81 -10.64 -4.14
C ALA A 93 -3.87 -9.20 -4.65
N ALA A 94 -3.60 -8.22 -3.78
CA ALA A 94 -3.57 -6.82 -4.16
C ALA A 94 -2.47 -6.55 -5.19
N GLU A 95 -1.30 -7.15 -5.01
CA GLU A 95 -0.22 -7.04 -6.00
C GLU A 95 -0.66 -7.57 -7.36
N ALA A 96 -1.32 -8.72 -7.40
CA ALA A 96 -1.79 -9.32 -8.64
C ALA A 96 -2.84 -8.43 -9.35
N VAL A 97 -3.80 -7.91 -8.58
CA VAL A 97 -4.82 -7.00 -9.14
C VAL A 97 -4.17 -5.72 -9.64
N ALA A 98 -3.23 -5.16 -8.87
CA ALA A 98 -2.54 -3.94 -9.26
C ALA A 98 -1.77 -4.13 -10.56
N ALA A 99 -1.16 -5.29 -10.78
CA ALA A 99 -0.45 -5.58 -12.01
C ALA A 99 -1.37 -5.50 -13.23
N HIS A 100 -2.61 -5.99 -13.11
CA HIS A 100 -3.61 -5.88 -14.16
C HIS A 100 -4.04 -4.43 -14.41
N MET A 101 -3.90 -3.58 -13.42
CA MET A 101 -4.25 -2.17 -13.50
C MET A 101 -3.03 -1.29 -13.87
N LEU A 102 -1.90 -1.91 -14.17
CA LEU A 102 -0.64 -1.23 -14.51
C LEU A 102 -0.15 -0.33 -13.37
N MET A 103 -0.33 -0.78 -12.15
CA MET A 103 0.12 -0.09 -10.95
C MET A 103 1.37 -0.77 -10.37
N HIS A 104 2.25 0.01 -9.78
CA HIS A 104 3.47 -0.46 -9.15
C HIS A 104 3.24 -0.69 -7.66
N VAL A 105 2.54 -1.77 -7.33
CA VAL A 105 2.26 -2.19 -5.96
C VAL A 105 2.88 -3.57 -5.77
N ARG A 106 3.65 -3.74 -4.70
CA ARG A 106 4.31 -5.00 -4.43
C ARG A 106 4.19 -5.40 -2.97
N SER A 107 3.96 -6.69 -2.77
CA SER A 107 3.79 -7.28 -1.44
C SER A 107 5.11 -7.83 -0.93
N PHE A 108 5.43 -7.56 0.34
CA PHE A 108 6.66 -8.05 0.99
C PHE A 108 6.35 -8.61 2.35
N ARG A 109 7.11 -9.61 2.75
CA ARG A 109 7.09 -10.16 4.10
C ARG A 109 8.34 -9.75 4.89
N ASP A 110 9.27 -9.06 4.23
CA ASP A 110 10.53 -8.60 4.80
C ASP A 110 10.63 -7.10 4.59
N TYR A 111 10.71 -6.38 5.70
CA TYR A 111 10.81 -4.92 5.69
C TYR A 111 12.03 -4.43 4.90
N ALA A 112 13.18 -5.09 5.12
CA ALA A 112 14.41 -4.69 4.43
C ALA A 112 14.30 -4.88 2.93
N ALA A 113 13.67 -5.96 2.48
CA ALA A 113 13.46 -6.21 1.06
C ALA A 113 12.55 -5.14 0.44
N ALA A 114 11.54 -4.69 1.18
CA ALA A 114 10.67 -3.61 0.72
C ALA A 114 11.44 -2.31 0.54
N LEU A 115 12.30 -1.97 1.50
CA LEU A 115 13.13 -0.78 1.39
C LEU A 115 14.08 -0.85 0.20
N ASP A 116 14.69 -2.00 -0.03
CA ASP A 116 15.59 -2.19 -1.17
C ASP A 116 14.86 -1.99 -2.49
N TRP A 117 13.65 -2.51 -2.61
CA TRP A 117 12.86 -2.34 -3.82
C TRP A 117 12.49 -0.87 -4.05
N LEU A 118 12.09 -0.17 -2.98
CA LEU A 118 11.74 1.24 -3.10
C LEU A 118 12.94 2.10 -3.48
N ALA A 119 14.12 1.74 -2.99
CA ALA A 119 15.35 2.48 -3.26
C ALA A 119 15.97 2.13 -4.61
N ALA A 120 15.52 1.06 -5.27
CA ALA A 120 16.08 0.64 -6.55
C ALA A 120 15.80 1.68 -7.63
N ALA A 121 16.72 1.76 -8.60
CA ALA A 121 16.60 2.70 -9.69
C ALA A 121 15.29 2.52 -10.46
N GLU A 122 14.69 3.63 -10.84
CA GLU A 122 13.51 3.64 -11.70
C GLU A 122 13.96 3.61 -13.14
N ASP A 123 13.49 2.62 -13.88
CA ASP A 123 13.76 2.50 -15.30
C ASP A 123 12.55 2.96 -16.11
#